data_8d323c67d489938dd7ce25423994aad9
#
_entry.id   8d323c67d489938dd7ce25423994aad9
#
_cell.length_a   1.000
_cell.length_b   1.000
_cell.length_c   1.000
_cell.angle_alpha   90.00
_cell.angle_beta   90.00
_cell.angle_gamma   90.00
#
_symmetry.space_group_name_H-M   'P 1'
#
loop_
_entity.id
_entity.type
_entity.pdbx_description
1 polymer ?
#
loop_
_entity_poly.entity_id
_entity_poly.type
_entity_poly.pdbx_seq_one_letter_code
_entity_poly.pdbx_strand_id
1 'polypeptide(L)'
;MNCDNASLLLYAVTDRSWLHGQTLYEQAEQALQGGATFLQLREKELDEAHFQEEAIALKALCKQYGVPFVLDDNVALAVATDADGVHVGQSDMAAGKVRALIGPDKILGVSAQTVEEALLAEREGADYLGVGAVFPTGTKADANAVSYDTLRDICAAVSIPVIAIGGITKDNVARLSGSGIVGVAVVSAIFAQPDIPTATRALKAAVRTALDL
;
A
#
# COMPACT_ATOMS: atom_id res chain seq x y z
N MET A 1 -11.84 6.79 -10.93
CA MET A 1 -11.01 6.46 -9.75
C MET A 1 -11.62 5.23 -9.10
N ASN A 2 -10.86 4.17 -9.00
CA ASN A 2 -11.35 2.85 -8.55
C ASN A 2 -11.14 2.60 -7.05
N CYS A 3 -10.56 3.56 -6.32
CA CYS A 3 -10.47 3.57 -4.85
C CYS A 3 -10.73 4.98 -4.30
N ASP A 4 -11.22 5.07 -3.07
CA ASP A 4 -11.51 6.31 -2.38
C ASP A 4 -10.48 6.61 -1.28
N ASN A 5 -10.48 7.84 -0.76
CA ASN A 5 -9.57 8.25 0.30
C ASN A 5 -9.76 7.44 1.59
N ALA A 6 -10.99 7.00 1.88
CA ALA A 6 -11.28 6.26 3.10
C ALA A 6 -10.65 4.85 3.06
N SER A 7 -10.63 4.22 1.89
CA SER A 7 -9.97 2.93 1.69
C SER A 7 -8.45 3.03 1.78
N LEU A 8 -7.85 4.17 1.45
CA LEU A 8 -6.41 4.40 1.49
C LEU A 8 -5.88 4.85 2.85
N LEU A 9 -6.73 5.05 3.87
CA LEU A 9 -6.37 5.62 5.18
C LEU A 9 -5.26 4.83 5.89
N LEU A 10 -5.43 3.50 6.02
CA LEU A 10 -4.42 2.62 6.62
C LEU A 10 -4.22 1.39 5.76
N TYR A 11 -3.17 1.43 4.99
CA TYR A 11 -2.82 0.45 3.98
C TYR A 11 -1.77 -0.53 4.53
N ALA A 12 -2.15 -1.78 4.71
CA ALA A 12 -1.25 -2.83 5.17
C ALA A 12 -0.57 -3.52 3.97
N VAL A 13 0.77 -3.59 3.99
CA VAL A 13 1.57 -4.32 3.00
C VAL A 13 2.20 -5.52 3.69
N THR A 14 1.93 -6.72 3.19
CA THR A 14 2.41 -7.97 3.79
C THR A 14 3.92 -8.17 3.59
N ASP A 15 4.54 -8.91 4.51
CA ASP A 15 5.95 -9.30 4.40
C ASP A 15 6.22 -10.57 5.22
N ARG A 16 6.76 -11.62 4.59
CA ARG A 16 7.05 -12.92 5.23
C ARG A 16 8.10 -12.87 6.33
N SER A 17 8.94 -11.84 6.34
CA SER A 17 9.98 -11.68 7.37
C SER A 17 9.42 -11.60 8.80
N TRP A 18 8.13 -11.33 8.96
CA TRP A 18 7.48 -11.08 10.24
C TRP A 18 6.47 -12.16 10.67
N LEU A 19 6.47 -13.35 10.04
CA LEU A 19 5.45 -14.38 10.31
C LEU A 19 5.47 -14.94 11.76
N HIS A 20 6.63 -15.03 12.39
CA HIS A 20 6.77 -15.48 13.78
C HIS A 20 6.00 -16.77 14.11
N GLY A 21 5.92 -17.69 13.14
CA GLY A 21 5.21 -18.97 13.28
C GLY A 21 3.72 -18.93 12.90
N GLN A 22 3.20 -17.78 12.51
CA GLN A 22 1.86 -17.64 11.91
C GLN A 22 1.91 -17.77 10.39
N THR A 23 0.77 -17.99 9.77
CA THR A 23 0.61 -17.86 8.32
C THR A 23 0.40 -16.39 7.93
N LEU A 24 0.68 -16.06 6.67
CA LEU A 24 0.41 -14.72 6.14
C LEU A 24 -1.10 -14.41 6.21
N TYR A 25 -1.94 -15.42 5.98
CA TYR A 25 -3.39 -15.31 6.07
C TYR A 25 -3.84 -14.89 7.48
N GLU A 26 -3.34 -15.57 8.53
CA GLU A 26 -3.68 -15.24 9.93
C GLU A 26 -3.25 -13.81 10.29
N GLN A 27 -2.08 -13.38 9.84
CA GLN A 27 -1.61 -12.01 10.10
C GLN A 27 -2.42 -10.96 9.33
N ALA A 28 -2.77 -11.24 8.07
CA ALA A 28 -3.63 -10.36 7.28
C ALA A 28 -5.02 -10.23 7.92
N GLU A 29 -5.61 -11.33 8.39
CA GLU A 29 -6.89 -11.30 9.10
C GLU A 29 -6.82 -10.45 10.38
N GLN A 30 -5.76 -10.61 11.17
CA GLN A 30 -5.53 -9.78 12.37
C GLN A 30 -5.39 -8.29 12.04
N ALA A 31 -4.71 -7.95 10.94
CA ALA A 31 -4.61 -6.56 10.49
C ALA A 31 -5.97 -5.99 10.08
N LEU A 32 -6.80 -6.77 9.37
CA LEU A 32 -8.17 -6.39 8.99
C LEU A 32 -9.08 -6.24 10.23
N GLN A 33 -9.00 -7.16 11.20
CA GLN A 33 -9.69 -7.05 12.50
C GLN A 33 -9.24 -5.82 13.29
N GLY A 34 -7.99 -5.42 13.15
CA GLY A 34 -7.43 -4.19 13.70
C GLY A 34 -7.90 -2.93 12.99
N GLY A 35 -8.52 -3.07 11.82
CA GLY A 35 -9.10 -1.97 11.06
C GLY A 35 -8.21 -1.43 9.94
N ALA A 36 -7.28 -2.22 9.40
CA ALA A 36 -6.64 -1.91 8.12
C ALA A 36 -7.72 -1.70 7.04
N THR A 37 -7.55 -0.70 6.19
CA THR A 37 -8.56 -0.28 5.20
C THR A 37 -8.20 -0.65 3.78
N PHE A 38 -6.99 -1.16 3.57
CA PHE A 38 -6.46 -1.63 2.29
C PHE A 38 -5.41 -2.72 2.54
N LEU A 39 -5.36 -3.74 1.70
CA LEU A 39 -4.34 -4.80 1.80
C LEU A 39 -3.59 -4.99 0.48
N GLN A 40 -2.26 -5.02 0.57
CA GLN A 40 -1.38 -5.41 -0.55
C GLN A 40 -0.67 -6.72 -0.19
N LEU A 41 -0.77 -7.69 -1.06
CA LEU A 41 0.06 -8.89 -1.00
C LEU A 41 1.40 -8.63 -1.71
N ARG A 42 2.45 -8.50 -0.92
CA ARG A 42 3.84 -8.43 -1.38
C ARG A 42 4.51 -9.78 -1.13
N GLU A 43 4.90 -10.43 -2.20
CA GLU A 43 5.50 -11.77 -2.18
C GLU A 43 6.76 -11.80 -3.06
N LYS A 44 7.86 -12.33 -2.52
CA LYS A 44 9.17 -12.38 -3.20
C LYS A 44 9.81 -13.77 -3.17
N GLU A 45 9.23 -14.72 -2.45
CA GLU A 45 9.85 -16.00 -2.14
C GLU A 45 9.09 -17.21 -2.66
N LEU A 46 7.77 -17.11 -2.85
CA LEU A 46 6.93 -18.22 -3.32
C LEU A 46 7.10 -18.48 -4.82
N ASP A 47 6.95 -19.74 -5.19
CA ASP A 47 6.68 -20.10 -6.58
C ASP A 47 5.29 -19.61 -7.03
N GLU A 48 5.06 -19.62 -8.33
CA GLU A 48 3.84 -19.04 -8.92
C GLU A 48 2.55 -19.73 -8.45
N ALA A 49 2.57 -21.05 -8.25
CA ALA A 49 1.38 -21.79 -7.83
C ALA A 49 0.96 -21.42 -6.39
N HIS A 50 1.90 -21.44 -5.46
CA HIS A 50 1.64 -21.06 -4.07
C HIS A 50 1.29 -19.57 -3.94
N PHE A 51 1.94 -18.71 -4.74
CA PHE A 51 1.59 -17.27 -4.75
C PHE A 51 0.14 -17.06 -5.25
N GLN A 52 -0.29 -17.82 -6.27
CA GLN A 52 -1.67 -17.77 -6.75
C GLN A 52 -2.68 -18.24 -5.70
N GLU A 53 -2.41 -19.37 -5.02
CA GLU A 53 -3.27 -19.88 -3.94
C GLU A 53 -3.42 -18.84 -2.81
N GLU A 54 -2.33 -18.25 -2.40
CA GLU A 54 -2.33 -17.21 -1.34
C GLU A 54 -3.08 -15.95 -1.79
N ALA A 55 -2.88 -15.49 -3.02
CA ALA A 55 -3.59 -14.35 -3.58
C ALA A 55 -5.11 -14.57 -3.61
N ILE A 56 -5.57 -15.76 -4.01
CA ILE A 56 -7.00 -16.15 -4.02
C ILE A 56 -7.56 -16.15 -2.59
N ALA A 57 -6.82 -16.72 -1.63
CA ALA A 57 -7.26 -16.80 -0.24
C ALA A 57 -7.38 -15.39 0.39
N LEU A 58 -6.37 -14.53 0.20
CA LEU A 58 -6.37 -13.17 0.74
C LEU A 58 -7.41 -12.27 0.08
N LYS A 59 -7.65 -12.41 -1.24
CA LYS A 59 -8.75 -11.72 -1.92
C LYS A 59 -10.10 -12.09 -1.29
N ALA A 60 -10.35 -13.38 -1.06
CA ALA A 60 -11.59 -13.83 -0.42
C ALA A 60 -11.74 -13.28 1.00
N LEU A 61 -10.65 -13.22 1.77
CA LEU A 61 -10.61 -12.63 3.09
C LEU A 61 -10.94 -11.14 3.04
N CYS A 62 -10.24 -10.36 2.21
CA CYS A 62 -10.47 -8.91 2.06
C CYS A 62 -11.92 -8.60 1.67
N LYS A 63 -12.51 -9.41 0.79
CA LYS A 63 -13.93 -9.29 0.42
C LYS A 63 -14.88 -9.44 1.62
N GLN A 64 -14.58 -10.33 2.58
CA GLN A 64 -15.40 -10.50 3.79
C GLN A 64 -15.37 -9.25 4.68
N TYR A 65 -14.25 -8.54 4.69
CA TYR A 65 -14.06 -7.28 5.46
C TYR A 65 -14.44 -6.03 4.67
N GLY A 66 -14.80 -6.15 3.38
CA GLY A 66 -15.10 -5.01 2.51
C GLY A 66 -13.89 -4.12 2.25
N VAL A 67 -12.69 -4.70 2.22
CA VAL A 67 -11.41 -4.00 2.06
C VAL A 67 -10.83 -4.32 0.68
N PRO A 68 -10.35 -3.33 -0.10
CA PRO A 68 -9.69 -3.55 -1.38
C PRO A 68 -8.40 -4.37 -1.23
N PHE A 69 -8.14 -5.25 -2.21
CA PHE A 69 -6.99 -6.13 -2.28
C PHE A 69 -6.21 -5.96 -3.58
N VAL A 70 -4.91 -5.68 -3.48
CA VAL A 70 -4.03 -5.56 -4.64
C VAL A 70 -2.79 -6.43 -4.50
N LEU A 71 -2.18 -6.77 -5.64
CA LEU A 71 -0.89 -7.46 -5.69
C LEU A 71 0.25 -6.47 -5.93
N ASP A 72 1.41 -6.76 -5.35
CA ASP A 72 2.65 -6.04 -5.61
C ASP A 72 3.31 -6.58 -6.88
N ASP A 73 3.64 -5.72 -7.84
CA ASP A 73 4.40 -5.92 -9.08
C ASP A 73 3.84 -6.94 -10.08
N ASN A 74 3.13 -7.99 -9.64
CA ASN A 74 2.72 -9.12 -10.49
C ASN A 74 1.39 -8.86 -11.20
N VAL A 75 1.46 -8.16 -12.33
CA VAL A 75 0.30 -7.80 -13.17
C VAL A 75 -0.41 -9.03 -13.75
N ALA A 76 0.34 -10.04 -14.19
CA ALA A 76 -0.24 -11.25 -14.78
C ALA A 76 -1.07 -12.02 -13.74
N LEU A 77 -0.56 -12.15 -12.53
CA LEU A 77 -1.27 -12.81 -11.44
C LEU A 77 -2.48 -11.98 -10.97
N ALA A 78 -2.38 -10.66 -10.94
CA ALA A 78 -3.51 -9.79 -10.62
C ALA A 78 -4.68 -10.00 -11.59
N VAL A 79 -4.39 -10.13 -12.88
CA VAL A 79 -5.40 -10.46 -13.91
C VAL A 79 -5.93 -11.88 -13.72
N ALA A 80 -5.05 -12.88 -13.55
CA ALA A 80 -5.43 -14.30 -13.43
C ALA A 80 -6.31 -14.58 -12.20
N THR A 81 -6.05 -13.90 -11.07
CA THR A 81 -6.82 -14.04 -9.82
C THR A 81 -8.00 -13.07 -9.73
N ASP A 82 -8.17 -12.21 -10.74
CA ASP A 82 -9.17 -11.15 -10.73
C ASP A 82 -9.07 -10.29 -9.46
N ALA A 83 -7.85 -9.98 -8.99
CA ALA A 83 -7.62 -9.09 -7.85
C ALA A 83 -8.28 -7.73 -8.10
N ASP A 84 -8.53 -6.93 -7.03
CA ASP A 84 -9.12 -5.61 -7.20
C ASP A 84 -8.17 -4.65 -7.93
N GLY A 85 -6.85 -4.94 -7.90
CA GLY A 85 -5.86 -4.19 -8.65
C GLY A 85 -4.43 -4.67 -8.45
N VAL A 86 -3.50 -3.80 -8.83
CA VAL A 86 -2.05 -4.01 -8.72
C VAL A 86 -1.35 -2.72 -8.33
N HIS A 87 -0.25 -2.83 -7.60
CA HIS A 87 0.67 -1.72 -7.31
C HIS A 87 2.01 -2.00 -7.98
N VAL A 88 2.59 -1.02 -8.67
CA VAL A 88 3.87 -1.15 -9.35
C VAL A 88 4.84 -0.03 -8.97
N GLY A 89 6.14 -0.35 -8.94
CA GLY A 89 7.22 0.59 -8.72
C GLY A 89 7.82 1.12 -10.04
N GLN A 90 8.82 2.01 -9.92
CA GLN A 90 9.47 2.65 -11.07
C GLN A 90 10.33 1.70 -11.91
N SER A 91 10.80 0.59 -11.33
CA SER A 91 11.57 -0.44 -12.03
C SER A 91 10.72 -1.54 -12.68
N ASP A 92 9.41 -1.52 -12.42
CA ASP A 92 8.48 -2.54 -12.87
C ASP A 92 7.87 -2.19 -14.24
N MET A 93 6.77 -2.83 -14.58
CA MET A 93 6.05 -2.51 -15.82
C MET A 93 5.50 -1.08 -15.78
N ALA A 94 5.73 -0.29 -16.84
CA ALA A 94 5.23 1.08 -16.93
C ALA A 94 3.70 1.16 -16.72
N ALA A 95 3.24 2.16 -15.98
CA ALA A 95 1.85 2.31 -15.54
C ALA A 95 0.84 2.27 -16.71
N GLY A 96 1.14 2.91 -17.83
CA GLY A 96 0.28 2.89 -19.02
C GLY A 96 0.12 1.49 -19.64
N LYS A 97 1.17 0.66 -19.58
CA LYS A 97 1.07 -0.75 -20.01
C LYS A 97 0.25 -1.57 -19.02
N VAL A 98 0.46 -1.36 -17.72
CA VAL A 98 -0.33 -2.02 -16.69
C VAL A 98 -1.81 -1.68 -16.85
N ARG A 99 -2.14 -0.41 -17.01
CA ARG A 99 -3.52 0.05 -17.22
C ARG A 99 -4.17 -0.61 -18.44
N ALA A 100 -3.43 -0.75 -19.54
CA ALA A 100 -3.92 -1.43 -20.74
C ALA A 100 -4.24 -2.93 -20.50
N LEU A 101 -3.49 -3.59 -19.61
CA LEU A 101 -3.68 -5.02 -19.28
C LEU A 101 -4.80 -5.25 -18.26
N ILE A 102 -4.89 -4.43 -17.21
CA ILE A 102 -5.89 -4.64 -16.14
C ILE A 102 -7.25 -4.01 -16.47
N GLY A 103 -7.31 -3.15 -17.48
CA GLY A 103 -8.53 -2.43 -17.88
C GLY A 103 -8.84 -1.21 -16.99
N PRO A 104 -9.94 -0.47 -17.29
CA PRO A 104 -10.25 0.80 -16.62
C PRO A 104 -10.83 0.64 -15.20
N ASP A 105 -11.36 -0.54 -14.86
CA ASP A 105 -12.14 -0.75 -13.63
C ASP A 105 -11.30 -1.29 -12.47
N LYS A 106 -10.06 -1.72 -12.72
CA LYS A 106 -9.16 -2.21 -11.68
C LYS A 106 -8.32 -1.09 -11.09
N ILE A 107 -7.95 -1.24 -9.82
CA ILE A 107 -7.11 -0.29 -9.10
C ILE A 107 -5.66 -0.38 -9.60
N LEU A 108 -5.07 0.74 -9.97
CA LEU A 108 -3.66 0.89 -10.28
C LEU A 108 -2.99 1.83 -9.28
N GLY A 109 -2.15 1.28 -8.41
CA GLY A 109 -1.25 2.05 -7.57
C GLY A 109 0.13 2.18 -8.21
N VAL A 110 0.78 3.32 -8.05
CA VAL A 110 2.14 3.54 -8.55
C VAL A 110 2.99 4.21 -7.48
N SER A 111 4.20 3.67 -7.26
CA SER A 111 5.22 4.33 -6.43
C SER A 111 5.80 5.55 -7.15
N ALA A 112 5.99 6.66 -6.42
CA ALA A 112 6.68 7.85 -6.95
C ALA A 112 7.59 8.46 -5.89
N GLN A 113 8.70 9.08 -6.33
CA GLN A 113 9.68 9.75 -5.46
C GLN A 113 9.92 11.20 -5.89
N THR A 114 9.48 11.59 -7.09
CA THR A 114 9.58 12.94 -7.62
C THR A 114 8.24 13.42 -8.17
N VAL A 115 8.10 14.73 -8.34
CA VAL A 115 6.91 15.34 -8.95
C VAL A 115 6.72 14.87 -10.40
N GLU A 116 7.82 14.69 -11.13
CA GLU A 116 7.80 14.23 -12.53
C GLU A 116 7.25 12.80 -12.63
N GLU A 117 7.69 11.88 -11.76
CA GLU A 117 7.18 10.51 -11.68
C GLU A 117 5.70 10.50 -11.32
N ALA A 118 5.28 11.33 -10.35
CA ALA A 118 3.90 11.44 -9.92
C ALA A 118 2.97 11.91 -11.06
N LEU A 119 3.35 12.97 -11.76
CA LEU A 119 2.62 13.49 -12.92
C LEU A 119 2.56 12.49 -14.08
N LEU A 120 3.63 11.73 -14.30
CA LEU A 120 3.65 10.67 -15.31
C LEU A 120 2.69 9.56 -14.95
N ALA A 121 2.74 9.06 -13.71
CA ALA A 121 1.87 8.00 -13.23
C ALA A 121 0.38 8.39 -13.33
N GLU A 122 0.02 9.63 -12.94
CA GLU A 122 -1.35 10.14 -13.09
C GLU A 122 -1.80 10.16 -14.56
N ARG A 123 -0.97 10.70 -15.48
CA ARG A 123 -1.27 10.71 -16.92
C ARG A 123 -1.42 9.31 -17.50
N GLU A 124 -0.69 8.34 -16.98
CA GLU A 124 -0.73 6.93 -17.41
C GLU A 124 -1.86 6.13 -16.73
N GLY A 125 -2.69 6.78 -15.92
CA GLY A 125 -3.92 6.21 -15.39
C GLY A 125 -3.79 5.55 -14.03
N ALA A 126 -2.82 5.96 -13.20
CA ALA A 126 -2.79 5.57 -11.79
C ALA A 126 -4.02 6.09 -11.04
N ASP A 127 -4.56 5.28 -10.12
CA ASP A 127 -5.67 5.67 -9.25
C ASP A 127 -5.17 6.28 -7.93
N TYR A 128 -3.97 5.93 -7.49
CA TYR A 128 -3.30 6.52 -6.33
C TYR A 128 -1.79 6.39 -6.43
N LEU A 129 -1.08 7.21 -5.66
CA LEU A 129 0.38 7.16 -5.53
C LEU A 129 0.81 6.70 -4.15
N GLY A 130 1.85 5.85 -4.10
CA GLY A 130 2.62 5.53 -2.90
C GLY A 130 3.94 6.31 -2.91
N VAL A 131 4.10 7.26 -1.99
CA VAL A 131 5.29 8.14 -1.96
C VAL A 131 6.17 7.83 -0.76
N GLY A 132 7.41 7.50 -1.00
CA GLY A 132 8.38 7.16 0.05
C GLY A 132 9.74 6.68 -0.49
N ALA A 133 10.68 6.38 0.43
CA ALA A 133 10.46 6.26 1.89
C ALA A 133 10.53 7.62 2.59
N VAL A 134 9.48 7.95 3.38
CA VAL A 134 9.43 9.25 4.10
C VAL A 134 10.20 9.25 5.42
N PHE A 135 10.49 8.08 5.98
CA PHE A 135 11.38 7.88 7.13
C PHE A 135 12.35 6.72 6.85
N PRO A 136 13.47 6.64 7.56
CA PRO A 136 14.40 5.50 7.44
C PRO A 136 13.67 4.16 7.64
N THR A 137 13.93 3.20 6.76
CA THR A 137 13.29 1.88 6.78
C THR A 137 14.28 0.78 6.40
N GLY A 138 14.12 -0.40 7.01
CA GLY A 138 14.87 -1.60 6.64
C GLY A 138 14.08 -2.56 5.75
N THR A 139 12.80 -2.29 5.46
CA THR A 139 11.93 -3.21 4.71
C THR A 139 12.28 -3.28 3.21
N LYS A 140 12.75 -2.16 2.63
CA LYS A 140 13.21 -2.08 1.24
C LYS A 140 14.60 -1.43 1.24
N ALA A 141 15.64 -2.23 0.91
CA ALA A 141 17.04 -1.81 1.06
C ALA A 141 17.46 -0.67 0.09
N ASP A 142 16.78 -0.53 -1.02
CA ASP A 142 17.03 0.44 -2.09
C ASP A 142 16.08 1.66 -2.06
N ALA A 143 15.33 1.83 -0.97
CA ALA A 143 14.40 2.96 -0.85
C ALA A 143 15.18 4.27 -0.64
N ASN A 144 15.15 5.15 -1.63
CA ASN A 144 15.62 6.53 -1.50
C ASN A 144 14.72 7.30 -0.53
N ALA A 145 15.31 8.21 0.24
CA ALA A 145 14.58 9.05 1.15
C ALA A 145 13.82 10.16 0.39
N VAL A 146 12.54 10.31 0.67
CA VAL A 146 11.70 11.42 0.19
C VAL A 146 11.50 12.41 1.34
N SER A 147 11.86 13.68 1.12
CA SER A 147 11.69 14.74 2.12
C SER A 147 10.20 15.10 2.30
N TYR A 148 9.88 15.71 3.46
CA TYR A 148 8.53 16.26 3.69
C TYR A 148 8.13 17.28 2.61
N ASP A 149 9.05 18.17 2.21
CA ASP A 149 8.76 19.17 1.17
C ASP A 149 8.48 18.51 -0.19
N THR A 150 9.27 17.50 -0.57
CA THR A 150 9.01 16.71 -1.78
C THR A 150 7.66 16.01 -1.74
N LEU A 151 7.30 15.39 -0.60
CA LEU A 151 5.99 14.75 -0.42
C LEU A 151 4.86 15.77 -0.60
N ARG A 152 4.96 16.94 0.03
CA ARG A 152 3.98 18.01 -0.10
C ARG A 152 3.86 18.52 -1.53
N ASP A 153 5.00 18.72 -2.22
CA ASP A 153 5.02 19.19 -3.59
C ASP A 153 4.41 18.18 -4.56
N ILE A 154 4.62 16.86 -4.32
CA ILE A 154 3.92 15.79 -5.05
C ILE A 154 2.41 15.87 -4.81
N CYS A 155 1.96 15.95 -3.55
CA CYS A 155 0.54 16.06 -3.23
C CYS A 155 -0.12 17.29 -3.86
N ALA A 156 0.60 18.40 -3.97
CA ALA A 156 0.09 19.61 -4.61
C ALA A 156 0.05 19.54 -6.16
N ALA A 157 0.87 18.68 -6.78
CA ALA A 157 1.02 18.59 -8.22
C ALA A 157 -0.02 17.67 -8.89
N VAL A 158 -0.55 16.67 -8.17
CA VAL A 158 -1.48 15.67 -8.72
C VAL A 158 -2.88 15.82 -8.16
N SER A 159 -3.89 15.33 -8.88
CA SER A 159 -5.28 15.30 -8.44
C SER A 159 -5.70 13.96 -7.83
N ILE A 160 -4.92 12.90 -8.06
CA ILE A 160 -5.16 11.57 -7.49
C ILE A 160 -4.66 11.48 -6.05
N PRO A 161 -5.25 10.60 -5.21
CA PRO A 161 -4.82 10.42 -3.83
C PRO A 161 -3.35 10.02 -3.70
N VAL A 162 -2.69 10.56 -2.66
CA VAL A 162 -1.32 10.20 -2.31
C VAL A 162 -1.29 9.60 -0.90
N ILE A 163 -0.66 8.44 -0.76
CA ILE A 163 -0.34 7.84 0.54
C ILE A 163 1.17 7.90 0.77
N ALA A 164 1.58 8.09 2.01
CA ALA A 164 2.99 8.02 2.39
C ALA A 164 3.38 6.59 2.78
N ILE A 165 4.61 6.18 2.45
CA ILE A 165 5.16 4.87 2.82
C ILE A 165 6.61 4.99 3.29
N GLY A 166 7.07 4.01 4.08
CA GLY A 166 8.46 3.87 4.52
C GLY A 166 8.71 4.41 5.92
N GLY A 167 9.00 3.50 6.87
CA GLY A 167 9.40 3.80 8.23
C GLY A 167 8.34 4.50 9.10
N ILE A 168 7.08 4.48 8.69
CA ILE A 168 5.99 5.14 9.40
C ILE A 168 5.56 4.28 10.59
N THR A 169 5.39 4.94 11.75
CA THR A 169 4.90 4.35 13.00
C THR A 169 3.87 5.29 13.65
N LYS A 170 3.18 4.81 14.69
CA LYS A 170 2.24 5.64 15.47
C LYS A 170 2.92 6.85 16.14
N ASP A 171 4.25 6.75 16.38
CA ASP A 171 5.00 7.77 17.10
C ASP A 171 5.57 8.87 16.19
N ASN A 172 5.66 8.62 14.87
CA ASN A 172 6.21 9.59 13.91
C ASN A 172 5.20 10.09 12.86
N VAL A 173 4.05 9.45 12.70
CA VAL A 173 3.06 9.80 11.67
C VAL A 173 2.56 11.25 11.78
N ALA A 174 2.49 11.81 12.97
CA ALA A 174 2.11 13.22 13.20
C ALA A 174 3.03 14.22 12.45
N ARG A 175 4.27 13.82 12.13
CA ARG A 175 5.21 14.66 11.34
C ARG A 175 4.80 14.81 9.88
N LEU A 176 3.83 14.01 9.41
CA LEU A 176 3.29 14.08 8.05
C LEU A 176 2.03 14.97 7.95
N SER A 177 1.57 15.53 9.07
CA SER A 177 0.42 16.45 9.08
C SER A 177 0.64 17.64 8.15
N GLY A 178 -0.41 18.02 7.40
CA GLY A 178 -0.35 19.14 6.44
C GLY A 178 0.38 18.84 5.13
N SER A 179 0.89 17.62 4.90
CA SER A 179 1.56 17.26 3.64
C SER A 179 0.62 17.06 2.46
N GLY A 180 -0.68 16.87 2.71
CA GLY A 180 -1.68 16.61 1.66
C GLY A 180 -1.97 15.13 1.39
N ILE A 181 -1.32 14.20 2.12
CA ILE A 181 -1.61 12.77 2.00
C ILE A 181 -3.00 12.42 2.54
N VAL A 182 -3.59 11.36 2.01
CA VAL A 182 -4.90 10.85 2.45
C VAL A 182 -4.79 9.63 3.38
N GLY A 183 -3.59 9.06 3.52
CA GLY A 183 -3.34 7.88 4.34
C GLY A 183 -1.88 7.45 4.31
N VAL A 184 -1.62 6.29 4.92
CA VAL A 184 -0.28 5.73 5.00
C VAL A 184 -0.25 4.24 4.67
N ALA A 185 0.82 3.78 4.01
CA ALA A 185 1.12 2.36 3.82
C ALA A 185 2.24 1.93 4.76
N VAL A 186 2.07 0.78 5.41
CA VAL A 186 3.01 0.26 6.40
C VAL A 186 3.19 -1.25 6.30
N VAL A 187 4.36 -1.72 6.70
CA VAL A 187 4.72 -3.14 6.86
C VAL A 187 4.94 -3.44 8.34
N SER A 188 6.13 -3.14 8.84
CA SER A 188 6.58 -3.54 10.19
C SER A 188 5.82 -2.88 11.33
N ALA A 189 5.22 -1.70 11.11
CA ALA A 189 4.39 -1.05 12.12
C ALA A 189 3.11 -1.85 12.46
N ILE A 190 2.73 -2.78 11.60
CA ILE A 190 1.64 -3.74 11.80
C ILE A 190 2.21 -5.15 12.03
N PHE A 191 2.92 -5.70 11.06
CA PHE A 191 3.26 -7.13 11.02
C PHE A 191 4.43 -7.54 11.92
N ALA A 192 5.32 -6.62 12.29
CA ALA A 192 6.39 -6.86 13.26
C ALA A 192 5.94 -6.75 14.73
N GLN A 193 4.67 -6.49 14.99
CA GLN A 193 4.15 -6.27 16.34
C GLN A 193 3.64 -7.58 16.97
N PRO A 194 3.82 -7.77 18.28
CA PRO A 194 3.36 -8.99 18.97
C PRO A 194 1.83 -9.11 19.04
N ASP A 195 1.11 -8.00 18.95
CA ASP A 195 -0.36 -7.91 18.91
C ASP A 195 -0.76 -7.04 17.71
N ILE A 196 -0.92 -7.71 16.56
CA ILE A 196 -1.24 -7.06 15.29
C ILE A 196 -2.55 -6.25 15.36
N PRO A 197 -3.68 -6.79 15.87
CA PRO A 197 -4.92 -6.03 15.94
C PRO A 197 -4.81 -4.76 16.80
N THR A 198 -4.14 -4.84 17.93
CA THR A 198 -3.96 -3.66 18.82
C THR A 198 -3.03 -2.62 18.19
N ALA A 199 -1.93 -3.05 17.57
CA ALA A 199 -1.02 -2.16 16.87
C ALA A 199 -1.71 -1.46 15.69
N THR A 200 -2.51 -2.20 14.92
CA THR A 200 -3.26 -1.66 13.78
C THR A 200 -4.27 -0.61 14.22
N ARG A 201 -5.05 -0.89 15.29
CA ARG A 201 -5.99 0.09 15.87
C ARG A 201 -5.30 1.36 16.36
N ALA A 202 -4.19 1.20 17.07
CA ALA A 202 -3.43 2.34 17.59
C ALA A 202 -2.84 3.20 16.46
N LEU A 203 -2.27 2.57 15.42
CA LEU A 203 -1.76 3.28 14.26
C LEU A 203 -2.87 3.99 13.48
N LYS A 204 -4.03 3.32 13.26
CA LYS A 204 -5.18 3.95 12.60
C LYS A 204 -5.65 5.20 13.32
N ALA A 205 -5.73 5.16 14.65
CA ALA A 205 -6.10 6.31 15.47
C ALA A 205 -5.08 7.44 15.32
N ALA A 206 -3.77 7.14 15.34
CA ALA A 206 -2.72 8.12 15.15
C ALA A 206 -2.75 8.75 13.75
N VAL A 207 -3.00 7.94 12.70
CA VAL A 207 -3.16 8.44 11.32
C VAL A 207 -4.35 9.39 11.21
N ARG A 208 -5.52 9.02 11.76
CA ARG A 208 -6.70 9.90 11.76
C ARG A 208 -6.41 11.24 12.43
N THR A 209 -5.76 11.21 13.59
CA THR A 209 -5.37 12.45 14.29
C THR A 209 -4.39 13.29 13.48
N ALA A 210 -3.40 12.66 12.83
CA ALA A 210 -2.41 13.36 12.02
C ALA A 210 -3.00 14.01 10.76
N LEU A 211 -4.10 13.46 10.23
CA LEU A 211 -4.78 13.93 9.01
C LEU A 211 -6.07 14.71 9.30
N ASP A 212 -6.34 15.06 10.56
CA ASP A 212 -7.54 15.80 10.99
C ASP A 212 -8.88 15.15 10.57
N LEU A 213 -8.99 13.79 10.71
CA LEU A 213 -10.13 12.95 10.28
C LEU A 213 -10.92 12.37 11.46
#